data_928ed3a57956e180dd803187c486859f
#
_entry.id   928ed3a57956e180dd803187c486859f
#
_cell.length_a   1.000
_cell.length_b   1.000
_cell.length_c   1.000
_cell.angle_alpha   90.00
_cell.angle_beta   90.00
_cell.angle_gamma   90.00
#
_symmetry.space_group_name_H-M   'P 1'
#
loop_
_entity.id
_entity.type
_entity.pdbx_description
1 polymer ?
#
loop_
_entity_poly.entity_id
_entity_poly.type
_entity_poly.pdbx_seq_one_letter_code
_entity_poly.pdbx_strand_id
1 'polypeptide(L)'
;CSIIEKQAELLKIKFGSAWPGENKETEIVSIPGLRGREPKEITLKNLSKIIHARVQEIIEHVYLEIKNYGHETQKGKLIAGIVLTGGGSQLKHLRQLVEYITGMDARIGYPNEHLAGDSDDGLSSPSYATAVGLLMEGLENHQTEEKEDLDTEVENQEDIEIEKTPPSKKKSFFEKFTDGLKEFLDNAE
;
A
#
# COMPACT_ATOMS: atom_id res chain seq x y z
N CYS A 1 -25.68 -7.26 15.07
CA CYS A 1 -26.20 -8.44 14.34
C CYS A 1 -25.87 -9.78 14.99
N SER A 2 -25.06 -9.89 16.05
CA SER A 2 -24.68 -11.17 16.72
C SER A 2 -24.20 -12.24 15.72
N ILE A 3 -23.31 -11.87 14.81
CA ILE A 3 -22.62 -12.73 13.85
C ILE A 3 -21.14 -12.78 14.18
N ILE A 4 -20.43 -13.82 13.76
CA ILE A 4 -18.97 -13.88 13.96
C ILE A 4 -18.25 -12.90 13.03
N GLU A 5 -17.08 -12.46 13.46
CA GLU A 5 -16.23 -11.49 12.75
C GLU A 5 -15.97 -11.91 11.30
N LYS A 6 -15.61 -13.18 11.08
CA LYS A 6 -15.37 -13.72 9.73
C LYS A 6 -16.58 -13.57 8.79
N GLN A 7 -17.79 -13.80 9.30
CA GLN A 7 -19.03 -13.59 8.51
C GLN A 7 -19.30 -12.12 8.27
N ALA A 8 -19.04 -11.25 9.26
CA ALA A 8 -19.19 -9.81 9.10
C ALA A 8 -18.25 -9.26 8.02
N GLU A 9 -16.99 -9.72 8.02
CA GLU A 9 -16.00 -9.34 7.01
C GLU A 9 -16.39 -9.78 5.60
N LEU A 10 -16.84 -11.03 5.44
CA LEU A 10 -17.34 -11.52 4.14
C LEU A 10 -18.54 -10.72 3.64
N LEU A 11 -19.46 -10.32 4.54
CA LEU A 11 -20.60 -9.48 4.18
C LEU A 11 -20.15 -8.09 3.74
N LYS A 12 -19.21 -7.50 4.46
CA LYS A 12 -18.63 -6.19 4.12
C LYS A 12 -17.96 -6.22 2.74
N ILE A 13 -17.10 -7.21 2.49
CA ILE A 13 -16.39 -7.34 1.21
C ILE A 13 -17.35 -7.55 0.05
N LYS A 14 -18.33 -8.44 0.22
CA LYS A 14 -19.20 -8.85 -0.89
C LYS A 14 -20.35 -7.87 -1.15
N PHE A 15 -20.93 -7.31 -0.11
CA PHE A 15 -22.16 -6.54 -0.17
C PHE A 15 -22.08 -5.15 0.46
N GLY A 16 -20.92 -4.80 1.06
CA GLY A 16 -20.74 -3.55 1.76
C GLY A 16 -20.82 -2.35 0.85
N SER A 17 -21.47 -1.29 1.35
CA SER A 17 -21.56 0.02 0.72
C SER A 17 -21.53 1.10 1.80
N ALA A 18 -20.78 2.16 1.55
CA ALA A 18 -20.74 3.32 2.45
C ALA A 18 -21.97 4.24 2.29
N TRP A 19 -22.82 4.02 1.27
CA TRP A 19 -23.97 4.87 0.96
C TRP A 19 -25.29 4.10 0.99
N PRO A 20 -26.11 4.23 2.06
CA PRO A 20 -27.35 3.46 2.19
C PRO A 20 -28.41 3.75 1.12
N GLY A 21 -28.39 4.96 0.54
CA GLY A 21 -29.36 5.39 -0.47
C GLY A 21 -29.26 4.64 -1.79
N GLU A 22 -28.11 4.05 -2.10
CA GLU A 22 -27.89 3.26 -3.33
C GLU A 22 -28.41 1.81 -3.23
N ASN A 23 -28.83 1.36 -2.05
CA ASN A 23 -29.30 -0.01 -1.84
C ASN A 23 -30.82 -0.07 -1.73
N LYS A 24 -31.40 -1.01 -2.45
CA LYS A 24 -32.87 -1.23 -2.38
C LYS A 24 -33.24 -1.92 -1.06
N GLU A 25 -34.41 -1.60 -0.54
CA GLU A 25 -34.95 -2.23 0.69
C GLU A 25 -35.32 -3.69 0.49
N THR A 26 -35.58 -4.09 -0.74
CA THR A 26 -35.98 -5.45 -1.11
C THR A 26 -34.82 -6.43 -1.24
N GLU A 27 -33.59 -5.94 -1.25
CA GLU A 27 -32.41 -6.79 -1.36
C GLU A 27 -32.01 -7.32 0.01
N ILE A 28 -32.15 -8.64 0.20
CA ILE A 28 -31.91 -9.33 1.47
C ILE A 28 -30.74 -10.30 1.28
N VAL A 29 -29.86 -10.35 2.28
CA VAL A 29 -28.80 -11.36 2.38
C VAL A 29 -29.05 -12.26 3.58
N SER A 30 -29.04 -13.55 3.35
CA SER A 30 -29.12 -14.58 4.40
C SER A 30 -27.73 -14.87 4.95
N ILE A 31 -27.61 -14.82 6.26
CA ILE A 31 -26.37 -15.10 7.02
C ILE A 31 -26.54 -16.46 7.70
N PRO A 32 -25.67 -17.43 7.44
CA PRO A 32 -25.75 -18.74 8.06
C PRO A 32 -25.77 -18.64 9.60
N GLY A 33 -26.68 -19.36 10.22
CA GLY A 33 -26.75 -19.44 11.68
C GLY A 33 -25.56 -20.18 12.26
N LEU A 34 -25.17 -19.82 13.49
CA LEU A 34 -24.09 -20.50 14.22
C LEU A 34 -24.63 -21.71 15.00
N ARG A 35 -23.90 -22.82 14.95
CA ARG A 35 -24.18 -24.00 15.78
C ARG A 35 -25.62 -24.52 15.66
N GLY A 36 -26.15 -24.62 14.42
CA GLY A 36 -27.50 -25.13 14.17
C GLY A 36 -28.62 -24.12 14.45
N ARG A 37 -28.29 -22.86 14.68
CA ARG A 37 -29.30 -21.78 14.76
C ARG A 37 -29.83 -21.46 13.37
N GLU A 38 -31.05 -20.96 13.31
CA GLU A 38 -31.67 -20.47 12.10
C GLU A 38 -30.84 -19.38 11.42
N PRO A 39 -30.82 -19.32 10.07
CA PRO A 39 -30.21 -18.24 9.35
C PRO A 39 -30.81 -16.89 9.73
N LYS A 40 -29.98 -15.86 9.75
CA LYS A 40 -30.45 -14.48 9.94
C LYS A 40 -30.49 -13.76 8.61
N GLU A 41 -31.48 -12.92 8.43
CA GLU A 41 -31.61 -12.09 7.25
C GLU A 41 -31.31 -10.64 7.59
N ILE A 42 -30.60 -9.96 6.70
CA ILE A 42 -30.35 -8.53 6.76
C ILE A 42 -30.58 -7.92 5.38
N THR A 43 -31.27 -6.79 5.32
CA THR A 43 -31.37 -6.02 4.07
C THR A 43 -30.05 -5.33 3.78
N LEU A 44 -29.68 -5.19 2.50
CA LEU A 44 -28.48 -4.49 2.09
C LEU A 44 -28.49 -3.05 2.57
N LYS A 45 -29.64 -2.42 2.60
CA LYS A 45 -29.82 -1.07 3.13
C LYS A 45 -29.46 -0.98 4.61
N ASN A 46 -29.86 -1.94 5.43
CA ASN A 46 -29.51 -1.97 6.86
C ASN A 46 -28.02 -2.29 7.08
N LEU A 47 -27.44 -3.19 6.28
CA LEU A 47 -26.01 -3.44 6.29
C LEU A 47 -25.22 -2.16 5.98
N SER A 48 -25.64 -1.45 4.93
CA SER A 48 -25.00 -0.18 4.53
C SER A 48 -25.17 0.91 5.58
N LYS A 49 -26.32 0.99 6.29
CA LYS A 49 -26.47 1.95 7.40
C LYS A 49 -25.47 1.70 8.53
N ILE A 50 -25.21 0.42 8.87
CA ILE A 50 -24.24 0.06 9.90
C ILE A 50 -22.83 0.45 9.45
N ILE A 51 -22.46 0.13 8.20
CA ILE A 51 -21.16 0.46 7.61
C ILE A 51 -21.00 1.98 7.51
N HIS A 52 -22.01 2.68 6.99
CA HIS A 52 -22.03 4.14 6.85
C HIS A 52 -21.75 4.85 8.18
N ALA A 53 -22.45 4.49 9.24
CA ALA A 53 -22.26 5.11 10.54
C ALA A 53 -20.80 5.00 11.04
N ARG A 54 -20.18 3.84 10.86
CA ARG A 54 -18.79 3.64 11.28
C ARG A 54 -17.80 4.37 10.38
N VAL A 55 -18.03 4.33 9.08
CA VAL A 55 -17.14 5.01 8.12
C VAL A 55 -17.25 6.52 8.27
N GLN A 56 -18.45 7.05 8.47
CA GLN A 56 -18.67 8.47 8.74
C GLN A 56 -17.89 8.93 9.96
N GLU A 57 -17.98 8.22 11.08
CA GLU A 57 -17.23 8.51 12.30
C GLU A 57 -15.71 8.58 12.01
N ILE A 58 -15.16 7.61 11.26
CA ILE A 58 -13.74 7.60 10.90
C ILE A 58 -13.38 8.84 10.06
N ILE A 59 -14.19 9.14 9.03
CA ILE A 59 -13.91 10.28 8.14
C ILE A 59 -14.01 11.61 8.91
N GLU A 60 -14.99 11.77 9.78
CA GLU A 60 -15.15 12.97 10.61
C GLU A 60 -13.92 13.19 11.52
N HIS A 61 -13.38 12.14 12.12
CA HIS A 61 -12.13 12.23 12.90
C HIS A 61 -10.93 12.64 12.04
N VAL A 62 -10.76 12.01 10.87
CA VAL A 62 -9.68 12.38 9.94
C VAL A 62 -9.84 13.83 9.47
N TYR A 63 -11.06 14.25 9.16
CA TYR A 63 -11.34 15.63 8.75
C TYR A 63 -11.05 16.64 9.85
N LEU A 64 -11.35 16.30 11.10
CA LEU A 64 -10.98 17.13 12.25
C LEU A 64 -9.46 17.32 12.34
N GLU A 65 -8.68 16.26 12.15
CA GLU A 65 -7.21 16.38 12.13
C GLU A 65 -6.72 17.26 10.98
N ILE A 66 -7.27 17.11 9.77
CA ILE A 66 -6.95 17.99 8.63
C ILE A 66 -7.20 19.47 8.98
N LYS A 67 -8.29 19.77 9.67
CA LYS A 67 -8.60 21.12 10.13
C LYS A 67 -7.61 21.61 11.19
N ASN A 68 -7.26 20.76 12.15
CA ASN A 68 -6.32 21.07 13.21
C ASN A 68 -4.92 21.44 12.66
N TYR A 69 -4.53 20.84 11.51
CA TYR A 69 -3.31 21.21 10.77
C TYR A 69 -3.44 22.54 10.01
N GLY A 70 -4.55 23.25 10.13
CA GLY A 70 -4.73 24.59 9.53
C GLY A 70 -5.14 24.60 8.06
N HIS A 71 -5.60 23.47 7.52
CA HIS A 71 -6.04 23.35 6.13
C HIS A 71 -7.53 23.74 5.91
N GLU A 72 -8.18 24.33 6.90
CA GLU A 72 -9.57 24.81 6.79
C GLU A 72 -9.70 26.16 6.08
N THR A 73 -8.64 26.98 6.12
CA THR A 73 -8.66 28.33 5.54
C THR A 73 -8.40 28.31 4.03
N GLN A 74 -8.91 29.35 3.30
CA GLN A 74 -8.70 29.46 1.85
C GLN A 74 -7.22 29.45 1.42
N LYS A 75 -6.30 29.86 2.31
CA LYS A 75 -4.85 29.83 2.06
C LYS A 75 -4.21 28.45 2.21
N GLY A 76 -4.84 27.55 2.97
CA GLY A 76 -4.35 26.19 3.23
C GLY A 76 -5.19 25.11 2.58
N LYS A 77 -6.09 25.45 1.63
CA LYS A 77 -6.98 24.48 0.99
C LYS A 77 -6.18 23.42 0.24
N LEU A 78 -6.46 22.16 0.53
CA LEU A 78 -5.87 21.02 -0.16
C LEU A 78 -6.47 20.90 -1.57
N ILE A 79 -5.86 21.59 -2.54
CA ILE A 79 -6.36 21.69 -3.93
C ILE A 79 -6.35 20.30 -4.60
N ALA A 80 -5.38 19.45 -4.26
CA ALA A 80 -5.27 18.10 -4.80
C ALA A 80 -6.30 17.11 -4.21
N GLY A 81 -7.06 17.52 -3.20
CA GLY A 81 -8.06 16.70 -2.54
C GLY A 81 -7.48 15.59 -1.66
N ILE A 82 -8.24 14.52 -1.48
CA ILE A 82 -7.92 13.37 -0.62
C ILE A 82 -7.65 12.14 -1.49
N VAL A 83 -6.55 11.45 -1.22
CA VAL A 83 -6.23 10.16 -1.84
C VAL A 83 -6.56 9.04 -0.86
N LEU A 84 -7.46 8.15 -1.26
CA LEU A 84 -7.88 6.99 -0.49
C LEU A 84 -7.13 5.75 -0.99
N THR A 85 -6.42 5.04 -0.12
CA THR A 85 -5.71 3.82 -0.48
C THR A 85 -5.86 2.75 0.59
N GLY A 86 -5.27 1.58 0.38
CA GLY A 86 -5.47 0.43 1.25
C GLY A 86 -6.75 -0.35 0.92
N GLY A 87 -6.94 -1.51 1.54
CA GLY A 87 -8.09 -2.38 1.27
C GLY A 87 -9.45 -1.74 1.54
N GLY A 88 -9.53 -0.85 2.53
CA GLY A 88 -10.76 -0.11 2.88
C GLY A 88 -11.23 0.84 1.79
N SER A 89 -10.32 1.36 0.97
CA SER A 89 -10.67 2.28 -0.13
C SER A 89 -11.52 1.64 -1.22
N GLN A 90 -11.56 0.31 -1.29
CA GLN A 90 -12.35 -0.45 -2.24
C GLN A 90 -13.83 -0.61 -1.82
N LEU A 91 -14.21 -0.10 -0.63
CA LEU A 91 -15.60 -0.12 -0.20
C LEU A 91 -16.45 0.70 -1.17
N LYS A 92 -17.55 0.11 -1.64
CA LYS A 92 -18.45 0.78 -2.59
C LYS A 92 -18.92 2.12 -2.02
N HIS A 93 -18.93 3.15 -2.86
CA HIS A 93 -19.39 4.51 -2.54
C HIS A 93 -18.62 5.24 -1.43
N LEU A 94 -17.43 4.71 -1.02
CA LEU A 94 -16.61 5.36 -0.01
C LEU A 94 -16.12 6.74 -0.47
N ARG A 95 -15.68 6.86 -1.73
CA ARG A 95 -15.21 8.12 -2.30
C ARG A 95 -16.30 9.20 -2.19
N GLN A 96 -17.53 8.88 -2.60
CA GLN A 96 -18.67 9.81 -2.54
C GLN A 96 -18.97 10.25 -1.10
N LEU A 97 -18.87 9.34 -0.12
CA LEU A 97 -19.06 9.68 1.28
C LEU A 97 -17.98 10.63 1.79
N VAL A 98 -16.71 10.40 1.42
CA VAL A 98 -15.60 11.29 1.78
C VAL A 98 -15.82 12.68 1.18
N GLU A 99 -16.12 12.77 -0.10
CA GLU A 99 -16.42 14.04 -0.79
C GLU A 99 -17.61 14.78 -0.12
N TYR A 100 -18.63 14.04 0.25
CA TYR A 100 -19.81 14.60 0.91
C TYR A 100 -19.52 15.19 2.30
N ILE A 101 -18.75 14.47 3.12
CA ILE A 101 -18.43 14.90 4.50
C ILE A 101 -17.40 16.04 4.51
N THR A 102 -16.37 15.94 3.67
CA THR A 102 -15.23 16.85 3.72
C THR A 102 -15.40 18.08 2.81
N GLY A 103 -16.23 17.97 1.78
CA GLY A 103 -16.34 18.99 0.73
C GLY A 103 -15.10 19.09 -0.16
N MET A 104 -14.18 18.10 -0.09
CA MET A 104 -12.98 18.01 -0.90
C MET A 104 -13.12 16.89 -1.92
N ASP A 105 -12.48 17.07 -3.08
CA ASP A 105 -12.39 16.00 -4.07
C ASP A 105 -11.65 14.79 -3.50
N ALA A 106 -12.08 13.57 -3.85
CA ALA A 106 -11.43 12.35 -3.43
C ALA A 106 -11.19 11.41 -4.61
N ARG A 107 -10.06 10.69 -4.58
CA ARG A 107 -9.72 9.66 -5.56
C ARG A 107 -9.17 8.40 -4.90
N ILE A 108 -9.26 7.28 -5.58
CA ILE A 108 -8.58 6.05 -5.15
C ILE A 108 -7.14 6.10 -5.64
N GLY A 109 -6.19 5.84 -4.74
CA GLY A 109 -4.77 5.72 -5.04
C GLY A 109 -4.38 4.26 -5.27
N TYR A 110 -3.68 4.01 -6.37
CA TYR A 110 -3.17 2.70 -6.76
C TYR A 110 -1.65 2.72 -6.71
N PRO A 111 -0.98 1.69 -6.16
CA PRO A 111 0.48 1.62 -6.08
C PRO A 111 1.11 1.11 -7.38
N ASN A 112 0.79 1.74 -8.52
CA ASN A 112 1.19 1.27 -9.85
C ASN A 112 2.28 2.11 -10.53
N GLU A 113 2.63 3.28 -9.99
CA GLU A 113 3.56 4.23 -10.64
C GLU A 113 4.99 3.68 -10.76
N HIS A 114 5.39 2.76 -9.86
CA HIS A 114 6.75 2.19 -9.79
C HIS A 114 6.79 0.68 -10.02
N LEU A 115 5.68 0.09 -10.44
CA LEU A 115 5.63 -1.32 -10.79
C LEU A 115 5.94 -1.53 -12.27
N ALA A 116 6.69 -2.57 -12.59
CA ALA A 116 6.95 -2.96 -13.97
C ALA A 116 5.64 -3.33 -14.69
N GLY A 117 5.53 -3.01 -16.00
CA GLY A 117 4.31 -3.19 -16.78
C GLY A 117 3.80 -4.65 -16.88
N ASP A 118 4.65 -5.64 -16.59
CA ASP A 118 4.30 -7.07 -16.53
C ASP A 118 3.93 -7.56 -15.13
N SER A 119 3.76 -6.64 -14.16
CA SER A 119 3.34 -7.02 -12.81
C SER A 119 1.89 -7.54 -12.84
N ASP A 120 1.63 -8.57 -12.04
CA ASP A 120 0.30 -9.15 -11.85
C ASP A 120 -0.70 -8.03 -11.47
N ASP A 121 -1.82 -7.94 -12.18
CA ASP A 121 -2.88 -6.96 -11.93
C ASP A 121 -3.31 -6.89 -10.45
N GLY A 122 -3.10 -7.99 -9.71
CA GLY A 122 -3.35 -8.06 -8.27
C GLY A 122 -2.47 -7.12 -7.47
N LEU A 123 -1.19 -6.94 -7.82
CA LEU A 123 -0.24 -6.13 -7.07
C LEU A 123 -0.51 -4.62 -7.17
N SER A 124 -1.15 -4.17 -8.23
CA SER A 124 -1.58 -2.78 -8.39
C SER A 124 -2.81 -2.41 -7.55
N SER A 125 -3.42 -3.38 -6.85
CA SER A 125 -4.56 -3.12 -5.97
C SER A 125 -4.18 -2.21 -4.80
N PRO A 126 -5.05 -1.27 -4.39
CA PRO A 126 -4.85 -0.44 -3.20
C PRO A 126 -4.55 -1.22 -1.92
N SER A 127 -4.96 -2.49 -1.84
CA SER A 127 -4.66 -3.36 -0.70
C SER A 127 -3.17 -3.59 -0.47
N TYR A 128 -2.36 -3.47 -1.50
CA TYR A 128 -0.91 -3.68 -1.44
C TYR A 128 -0.10 -2.38 -1.31
N ALA A 129 -0.76 -1.21 -1.26
CA ALA A 129 -0.09 0.08 -1.22
C ALA A 129 0.99 0.19 -0.14
N THR A 130 0.70 -0.29 1.07
CA THR A 130 1.67 -0.29 2.17
C THR A 130 2.86 -1.23 1.90
N ALA A 131 2.60 -2.44 1.38
CA ALA A 131 3.66 -3.40 1.08
C ALA A 131 4.59 -2.90 -0.04
N VAL A 132 4.01 -2.32 -1.09
CA VAL A 132 4.78 -1.70 -2.19
C VAL A 132 5.60 -0.53 -1.68
N GLY A 133 5.01 0.37 -0.88
CA GLY A 133 5.73 1.51 -0.31
C GLY A 133 6.88 1.11 0.61
N LEU A 134 6.71 0.10 1.47
CA LEU A 134 7.77 -0.42 2.32
C LEU A 134 8.92 -1.05 1.51
N LEU A 135 8.59 -1.76 0.44
CA LEU A 135 9.59 -2.34 -0.45
C LEU A 135 10.41 -1.25 -1.15
N MET A 136 9.75 -0.20 -1.64
CA MET A 136 10.41 0.94 -2.30
C MET A 136 11.35 1.65 -1.33
N GLU A 137 10.88 1.98 -0.13
CA GLU A 137 11.68 2.61 0.93
C GLU A 137 12.91 1.75 1.28
N GLY A 138 12.72 0.43 1.40
CA GLY A 138 13.83 -0.50 1.67
C GLY A 138 14.87 -0.54 0.55
N LEU A 139 14.46 -0.46 -0.71
CA LEU A 139 15.36 -0.42 -1.85
C LEU A 139 16.13 0.91 -1.94
N GLU A 140 15.48 2.04 -1.68
CA GLU A 140 16.11 3.36 -1.66
C GLU A 140 17.17 3.45 -0.56
N ASN A 141 16.84 2.99 0.65
CA ASN A 141 17.79 2.98 1.77
C ASN A 141 19.01 2.09 1.49
N HIS A 142 18.81 0.91 0.91
CA HIS A 142 19.90 0.01 0.55
C HIS A 142 20.83 0.64 -0.50
N GLN A 143 20.29 1.33 -1.50
CA GLN A 143 21.10 2.02 -2.50
C GLN A 143 21.87 3.21 -1.92
N THR A 144 21.36 3.83 -0.86
CA THR A 144 22.03 4.94 -0.18
C THR A 144 23.21 4.42 0.65
N GLU A 145 23.03 3.32 1.39
CA GLU A 145 24.09 2.66 2.15
C GLU A 145 25.24 2.19 1.23
N GLU A 146 24.94 1.57 0.08
CA GLU A 146 25.96 1.17 -0.89
C GLU A 146 26.76 2.36 -1.47
N LYS A 147 26.14 3.53 -1.61
CA LYS A 147 26.85 4.74 -2.09
C LYS A 147 27.73 5.35 -1.00
N GLU A 148 27.26 5.40 0.24
CA GLU A 148 28.05 5.90 1.37
C GLU A 148 29.27 5.02 1.64
N ASP A 149 29.15 3.70 1.51
CA ASP A 149 30.26 2.76 1.63
C ASP A 149 31.30 2.96 0.50
N LEU A 150 30.85 3.21 -0.74
CA LEU A 150 31.72 3.50 -1.88
C LEU A 150 32.43 4.84 -1.75
N ASP A 151 31.76 5.88 -1.28
CA ASP A 151 32.36 7.20 -1.06
C ASP A 151 33.36 7.16 0.09
N THR A 152 33.10 6.39 1.14
CA THR A 152 34.02 6.20 2.28
C THR A 152 35.28 5.43 1.87
N GLU A 153 35.18 4.47 0.92
CA GLU A 153 36.34 3.75 0.38
C GLU A 153 37.21 4.65 -0.53
N VAL A 154 36.60 5.65 -1.19
CA VAL A 154 37.33 6.59 -2.06
C VAL A 154 38.08 7.66 -1.22
N GLU A 155 37.47 8.22 -0.17
CA GLU A 155 38.12 9.19 0.72
C GLU A 155 39.31 8.58 1.49
N ASN A 156 39.25 7.30 1.85
CA ASN A 156 40.38 6.62 2.52
C ASN A 156 41.56 6.29 1.58
N GLN A 157 41.47 6.58 0.27
CA GLN A 157 42.55 6.33 -0.69
C GLN A 157 43.38 7.60 -1.05
N GLU A 158 42.96 8.79 -0.63
CA GLU A 158 43.70 10.04 -0.93
C GLU A 158 44.79 10.41 0.08
N ASP A 159 44.92 9.75 1.23
CA ASP A 159 45.88 10.07 2.28
C ASP A 159 47.08 9.11 2.34
N ILE A 160 47.44 8.35 1.29
CA ILE A 160 48.66 7.57 1.25
C ILE A 160 49.68 8.17 0.29
N GLU A 161 50.72 8.79 0.86
CA GLU A 161 51.92 9.31 0.17
C GLU A 161 52.49 8.32 -0.83
N ILE A 162 52.91 8.86 -1.98
CA ILE A 162 53.44 8.16 -3.13
C ILE A 162 54.82 7.55 -2.81
N GLU A 163 54.88 6.29 -2.56
CA GLU A 163 56.08 5.51 -2.72
C GLU A 163 55.99 4.66 -4.01
N LYS A 164 56.85 4.96 -4.99
CA LYS A 164 56.86 4.38 -6.32
C LYS A 164 57.33 2.93 -6.30
N THR A 165 56.39 2.00 -6.49
CA THR A 165 56.70 0.64 -6.92
C THR A 165 55.81 0.25 -8.13
N PRO A 166 56.28 -0.62 -9.06
CA PRO A 166 55.68 -0.79 -10.38
C PRO A 166 54.35 -1.56 -10.33
N PRO A 167 53.45 -1.40 -11.32
CA PRO A 167 52.05 -1.81 -11.23
C PRO A 167 51.91 -3.34 -11.33
N SER A 168 51.43 -3.96 -10.25
CA SER A 168 50.85 -5.29 -10.33
C SER A 168 49.40 -5.19 -10.82
N LYS A 169 49.09 -5.80 -11.96
CA LYS A 169 47.77 -5.87 -12.55
C LYS A 169 46.79 -6.55 -11.58
N LYS A 170 45.97 -5.79 -10.91
CA LYS A 170 44.79 -6.34 -10.19
C LYS A 170 43.79 -6.87 -11.23
N LYS A 171 43.59 -8.18 -11.25
CA LYS A 171 42.57 -8.82 -12.11
C LYS A 171 41.20 -8.29 -11.73
N SER A 172 40.43 -7.85 -12.75
CA SER A 172 39.04 -7.38 -12.61
C SER A 172 38.19 -8.48 -11.95
N PHE A 173 37.17 -8.10 -11.18
CA PHE A 173 36.20 -9.02 -10.57
C PHE A 173 35.61 -10.00 -11.61
N PHE A 174 35.41 -9.55 -12.84
CA PHE A 174 34.97 -10.38 -13.97
C PHE A 174 35.96 -11.47 -14.35
N GLU A 175 37.27 -11.20 -14.31
CA GLU A 175 38.32 -12.22 -14.55
C GLU A 175 38.36 -13.28 -13.46
N LYS A 176 38.15 -12.92 -12.19
CA LYS A 176 38.07 -13.88 -11.09
C LYS A 176 36.80 -14.77 -11.19
N PHE A 177 35.68 -14.20 -11.65
CA PHE A 177 34.44 -14.95 -11.84
C PHE A 177 34.55 -15.95 -13.00
N THR A 178 35.17 -15.54 -14.13
CA THR A 178 35.39 -16.43 -15.28
C THR A 178 36.41 -17.52 -15.00
N ASP A 179 37.47 -17.25 -14.21
CA ASP A 179 38.45 -18.24 -13.79
C ASP A 179 37.82 -19.28 -12.83
N GLY A 180 36.99 -18.86 -11.87
CA GLY A 180 36.26 -19.76 -10.98
C GLY A 180 35.20 -20.63 -11.71
N LEU A 181 34.59 -20.11 -12.75
CA LEU A 181 33.63 -20.88 -13.56
C LEU A 181 34.32 -21.93 -14.42
N LYS A 182 35.50 -21.63 -14.93
CA LYS A 182 36.32 -22.60 -15.67
C LYS A 182 36.83 -23.74 -14.76
N GLU A 183 37.30 -23.41 -13.57
CA GLU A 183 37.77 -24.40 -12.60
C GLU A 183 36.64 -25.34 -12.12
N PHE A 184 35.40 -24.81 -12.03
CA PHE A 184 34.22 -25.62 -11.72
C PHE A 184 33.83 -26.55 -12.85
N LEU A 185 33.95 -26.13 -14.13
CA LEU A 185 33.65 -26.94 -15.29
C LEU A 185 34.71 -28.02 -15.56
N ASP A 186 35.99 -27.72 -15.33
CA ASP A 186 37.09 -28.69 -15.50
C ASP A 186 37.12 -29.78 -14.41
N ASN A 187 36.50 -29.54 -13.24
CA ASN A 187 36.32 -30.54 -12.18
C ASN A 187 35.05 -31.38 -12.28
N ALA A 188 34.22 -31.15 -13.29
CA ALA A 188 32.94 -31.84 -13.50
C ALA A 188 33.02 -32.95 -14.59
N GLU A 189 34.20 -33.24 -15.13
CA GLU A 189 34.54 -34.43 -15.95
C GLU A 189 35.26 -35.49 -15.05
#